data_cb39e5f5a90062b6986622ba05a393b6
#
_entry.id   cb39e5f5a90062b6986622ba05a393b6
#
_cell.length_a   1.000
_cell.length_b   1.000
_cell.length_c   1.000
_cell.angle_alpha   90.00
_cell.angle_beta   90.00
_cell.angle_gamma   90.00
#
_symmetry.space_group_name_H-M   'P 1'
#
loop_
_entity.id
_entity.type
_entity.pdbx_description
1 polymer ?
#
loop_
_entity_poly.entity_id
_entity_poly.type
_entity_poly.pdbx_seq_one_letter_code
_entity_poly.pdbx_strand_id
1 'polypeptide(L)'
;MKKLLKLKKLTAAALACVVATTCLTACKGKGSSGGESTITIGYFEGEFLDIHWKSWEKLYNEAHPDAKITLELEGDPAYGSSIENLLSTGQVPDIMVAPMSWRKYASKGWLEPLGGVYSSSFGNGMTLESALNDEIKDNIKYNGEYYSVPFSEYMTGIVVNKGFFDEHNWKIPETMDDMLDIIDKISKLPENTNSDTGDDIYPFTWSGVNAAYYWNYSMNTWWANYGGIEEIRTFKKMASPSVYKTTAREKAVDALLSLIGGKNAPKNSGSSLGANLTDSQMDFANGKALMTPSASWLETGIQEVVPEGFEMALIAPPTIAGGTNEKNIYGHVDEWLVIPKSAENKSAAKKFVSFIFSEKGLLDFFEKTNTTSTFKVDYTKADTSQLSEFSKSVLSLRMNNNVFYRESSSALMAAGIANFWQYTQVTEMATQGKTAAQIIEYDYNNVVKDWSYWNTQI
;
A
#
# COMPACT_ATOMS: atom_id res chain seq x y z
N MET A 1 44.46 -27.88 -22.61
CA MET A 1 43.38 -28.58 -23.30
C MET A 1 43.61 -30.07 -23.23
N LYS A 2 42.73 -30.88 -22.72
CA LYS A 2 42.74 -32.31 -22.32
C LYS A 2 42.93 -32.52 -20.82
N LYS A 3 41.85 -32.22 -20.03
CA LYS A 3 41.59 -32.85 -18.72
C LYS A 3 40.23 -32.32 -18.21
N LEU A 4 39.13 -32.58 -18.96
CA LEU A 4 37.76 -32.31 -18.49
C LEU A 4 36.76 -33.14 -19.28
N LEU A 5 36.97 -34.43 -19.29
CA LEU A 5 36.06 -35.40 -19.91
C LEU A 5 36.27 -36.78 -19.33
N LYS A 6 35.99 -36.95 -18.02
CA LYS A 6 35.75 -38.26 -17.38
C LYS A 6 35.07 -38.02 -16.05
N LEU A 7 33.75 -37.76 -16.05
CA LEU A 7 32.85 -38.04 -14.90
C LEU A 7 31.39 -37.92 -15.38
N LYS A 8 31.00 -38.76 -16.29
CA LYS A 8 29.58 -39.02 -16.59
C LYS A 8 29.52 -40.47 -17.03
N LYS A 9 29.20 -41.33 -16.10
CA LYS A 9 28.65 -42.70 -16.27
C LYS A 9 28.92 -43.45 -14.99
N LEU A 10 27.98 -43.43 -14.08
CA LEU A 10 27.66 -44.39 -13.04
C LEU A 10 26.74 -43.71 -12.04
N THR A 11 25.42 -43.87 -12.23
CA THR A 11 24.39 -44.04 -11.20
C THR A 11 23.02 -43.96 -11.88
N ALA A 12 22.73 -45.01 -12.59
CA ALA A 12 21.36 -45.30 -12.99
C ALA A 12 21.14 -46.78 -12.68
N ALA A 13 20.86 -47.08 -11.44
CA ALA A 13 20.29 -48.36 -10.98
C ALA A 13 20.29 -48.35 -9.45
N ALA A 14 19.23 -47.82 -8.82
CA ALA A 14 18.73 -48.14 -7.48
C ALA A 14 17.75 -47.08 -7.03
N LEU A 15 16.52 -47.05 -7.60
CA LEU A 15 15.36 -46.42 -6.99
C LEU A 15 14.08 -46.99 -7.62
N ALA A 16 13.88 -48.26 -7.36
CA ALA A 16 12.58 -48.90 -7.55
C ALA A 16 12.46 -49.91 -6.41
N CYS A 17 11.69 -49.54 -5.39
CA CYS A 17 11.09 -50.34 -4.34
C CYS A 17 11.14 -49.57 -3.01
N VAL A 18 10.19 -48.66 -2.80
CA VAL A 18 9.48 -48.36 -1.55
C VAL A 18 8.35 -47.39 -1.88
N VAL A 19 7.28 -47.86 -2.49
CA VAL A 19 5.99 -47.19 -2.52
C VAL A 19 4.95 -48.30 -2.37
N ALA A 20 4.69 -48.69 -1.16
CA ALA A 20 3.46 -49.37 -0.73
C ALA A 20 3.57 -49.64 0.77
N THR A 21 3.10 -48.72 1.57
CA THR A 21 2.45 -48.96 2.87
C THR A 21 2.40 -47.66 3.66
N THR A 22 1.37 -46.84 3.39
CA THR A 22 0.77 -45.94 4.39
C THR A 22 -0.47 -45.27 3.78
N CYS A 23 -1.44 -46.03 3.35
CA CYS A 23 -2.79 -45.57 3.13
C CYS A 23 -3.68 -46.45 4.00
N LEU A 24 -3.91 -46.03 5.23
CA LEU A 24 -5.01 -46.51 6.09
C LEU A 24 -4.83 -45.97 7.51
N THR A 25 -5.10 -44.69 7.73
CA THR A 25 -5.64 -44.19 9.01
C THR A 25 -5.98 -42.72 8.89
N ALA A 26 -7.13 -42.40 8.33
CA ALA A 26 -7.69 -41.05 8.46
C ALA A 26 -9.21 -41.12 8.36
N CYS A 27 -9.83 -41.71 9.34
CA CYS A 27 -11.22 -41.48 9.68
C CYS A 27 -11.37 -41.66 11.19
N LYS A 28 -11.00 -40.65 11.93
CA LYS A 28 -11.51 -40.44 13.28
C LYS A 28 -11.94 -39.00 13.38
N GLY A 29 -13.25 -38.78 13.29
CA GLY A 29 -13.87 -37.54 13.72
C GLY A 29 -13.44 -37.29 15.16
N LYS A 30 -12.61 -36.28 15.38
CA LYS A 30 -12.28 -35.75 16.70
C LYS A 30 -13.36 -34.78 17.10
N GLY A 31 -14.21 -35.23 18.04
CA GLY A 31 -15.01 -34.34 18.86
C GLY A 31 -14.06 -33.34 19.57
N SER A 32 -14.53 -32.12 19.63
CA SER A 32 -13.96 -30.97 20.35
C SER A 32 -13.59 -31.34 21.80
N SER A 33 -12.31 -31.55 22.05
CA SER A 33 -11.70 -31.42 23.37
C SER A 33 -10.47 -30.52 23.16
N GLY A 34 -10.30 -29.47 23.98
CA GLY A 34 -9.29 -28.45 23.87
C GLY A 34 -7.90 -28.97 23.46
N GLY A 35 -7.56 -28.79 22.20
CA GLY A 35 -6.29 -29.17 21.58
C GLY A 35 -5.77 -28.03 20.74
N GLU A 36 -4.47 -27.91 20.70
CA GLU A 36 -3.74 -27.00 19.85
C GLU A 36 -4.21 -27.14 18.38
N SER A 37 -4.56 -26.04 17.73
CA SER A 37 -4.99 -25.99 16.33
C SER A 37 -3.86 -25.40 15.49
N THR A 38 -3.48 -26.09 14.41
CA THR A 38 -2.58 -25.49 13.42
C THR A 38 -3.38 -24.62 12.47
N ILE A 39 -2.85 -23.42 12.15
CA ILE A 39 -3.40 -22.50 11.15
C ILE A 39 -2.30 -22.25 10.12
N THR A 40 -2.58 -22.56 8.86
CA THR A 40 -1.66 -22.28 7.75
C THR A 40 -1.94 -20.90 7.19
N ILE A 41 -0.87 -20.12 6.98
CA ILE A 41 -0.95 -18.73 6.47
C ILE A 41 -0.07 -18.61 5.24
N GLY A 42 -0.69 -18.40 4.08
CA GLY A 42 0.01 -18.00 2.86
C GLY A 42 0.02 -16.48 2.75
N TYR A 43 1.18 -15.88 2.55
CA TYR A 43 1.30 -14.43 2.53
C TYR A 43 2.36 -13.93 1.54
N PHE A 44 2.15 -12.70 1.06
CA PHE A 44 3.15 -11.98 0.32
C PHE A 44 4.31 -11.63 1.27
N GLU A 45 5.48 -12.23 1.00
CA GLU A 45 6.69 -11.96 1.76
C GLU A 45 7.31 -10.66 1.24
N GLY A 46 6.82 -9.55 1.77
CA GLY A 46 7.30 -8.21 1.49
C GLY A 46 8.20 -7.67 2.61
N GLU A 47 7.97 -6.44 2.99
CA GLU A 47 8.82 -5.67 3.89
C GLU A 47 8.80 -6.16 5.36
N PHE A 48 7.73 -6.83 5.80
CA PHE A 48 7.54 -7.19 7.22
C PHE A 48 8.10 -8.55 7.59
N LEU A 49 8.49 -9.37 6.63
CA LEU A 49 8.89 -10.77 6.85
C LEU A 49 7.84 -11.51 7.70
N ASP A 50 8.30 -12.27 8.72
CA ASP A 50 7.42 -13.06 9.58
C ASP A 50 7.32 -12.52 11.04
N ILE A 51 7.91 -11.37 11.34
CA ILE A 51 8.07 -10.84 12.69
C ILE A 51 6.72 -10.65 13.40
N HIS A 52 5.76 -10.06 12.72
CA HIS A 52 4.44 -9.79 13.28
C HIS A 52 3.62 -11.07 13.49
N TRP A 53 3.75 -12.08 12.60
CA TRP A 53 3.06 -13.36 12.76
C TRP A 53 3.49 -14.08 14.03
N LYS A 54 4.80 -14.16 14.31
CA LYS A 54 5.34 -14.75 15.52
C LYS A 54 4.91 -14.02 16.79
N SER A 55 4.86 -12.70 16.73
CA SER A 55 4.37 -11.89 17.84
C SER A 55 2.88 -12.14 18.12
N TRP A 56 2.04 -12.15 17.09
CA TRP A 56 0.61 -12.42 17.20
C TRP A 56 0.29 -13.85 17.68
N GLU A 57 1.04 -14.85 17.23
CA GLU A 57 0.91 -16.22 17.75
C GLU A 57 1.16 -16.27 19.26
N LYS A 58 2.26 -15.64 19.71
CA LYS A 58 2.58 -15.55 21.13
C LYS A 58 1.48 -14.85 21.91
N LEU A 59 1.04 -13.65 21.46
CA LEU A 59 -0.01 -12.87 22.12
C LEU A 59 -1.34 -13.61 22.18
N TYR A 60 -1.72 -14.30 21.10
CA TYR A 60 -2.93 -15.10 21.05
C TYR A 60 -2.88 -16.26 22.07
N ASN A 61 -1.78 -16.98 22.13
CA ASN A 61 -1.59 -18.12 23.01
C ASN A 61 -1.52 -17.71 24.50
N GLU A 62 -0.99 -16.53 24.79
CA GLU A 62 -1.06 -15.95 26.13
C GLU A 62 -2.49 -15.59 26.54
N ALA A 63 -3.28 -15.06 25.61
CA ALA A 63 -4.68 -14.69 25.85
C ALA A 63 -5.63 -15.92 25.89
N HIS A 64 -5.27 -17.02 25.24
CA HIS A 64 -6.10 -18.23 25.09
C HIS A 64 -5.35 -19.49 25.50
N PRO A 65 -4.94 -19.66 26.78
CA PRO A 65 -4.12 -20.79 27.20
C PRO A 65 -4.77 -22.16 26.97
N ASP A 66 -6.12 -22.21 26.96
CA ASP A 66 -6.91 -23.43 26.76
C ASP A 66 -7.25 -23.71 25.27
N ALA A 67 -6.89 -22.81 24.36
CA ALA A 67 -7.18 -22.89 22.93
C ALA A 67 -6.03 -22.35 22.09
N LYS A 68 -4.82 -22.84 22.37
CA LYS A 68 -3.61 -22.42 21.68
C LYS A 68 -3.61 -22.79 20.21
N ILE A 69 -2.84 -22.02 19.44
CA ILE A 69 -2.61 -22.27 18.02
C ILE A 69 -1.10 -22.37 17.76
N THR A 70 -0.76 -23.02 16.66
CA THR A 70 0.54 -22.96 16.02
C THR A 70 0.36 -22.43 14.60
N LEU A 71 1.17 -21.46 14.19
CA LEU A 71 1.14 -20.92 12.83
C LEU A 71 2.16 -21.66 11.96
N GLU A 72 1.70 -22.13 10.80
CA GLU A 72 2.55 -22.58 9.70
C GLU A 72 2.56 -21.50 8.63
N LEU A 73 3.73 -20.87 8.42
CA LEU A 73 3.89 -19.67 7.58
C LEU A 73 4.46 -20.06 6.21
N GLU A 74 3.78 -19.67 5.16
CA GLU A 74 4.15 -19.89 3.76
C GLU A 74 4.34 -18.53 3.06
N GLY A 75 5.50 -17.89 3.30
CA GLY A 75 5.88 -16.63 2.67
C GLY A 75 6.41 -16.83 1.26
N ASP A 76 5.99 -15.98 0.31
CA ASP A 76 6.48 -15.97 -1.07
C ASP A 76 6.39 -14.54 -1.64
N PRO A 77 7.49 -13.95 -2.12
CA PRO A 77 7.46 -12.63 -2.75
C PRO A 77 6.62 -12.59 -4.04
N ALA A 78 6.28 -13.73 -4.63
CA ALA A 78 5.40 -13.84 -5.78
C ALA A 78 3.98 -14.32 -5.42
N TYR A 79 3.62 -14.38 -4.13
CA TYR A 79 2.38 -15.00 -3.65
C TYR A 79 1.12 -14.50 -4.36
N GLY A 80 1.05 -13.18 -4.62
CA GLY A 80 -0.07 -12.55 -5.33
C GLY A 80 -0.40 -13.18 -6.69
N SER A 81 0.61 -13.70 -7.40
CA SER A 81 0.45 -14.33 -8.71
C SER A 81 -0.14 -15.74 -8.64
N SER A 82 -0.05 -16.43 -7.52
CA SER A 82 -0.52 -17.81 -7.33
C SER A 82 -1.94 -17.91 -6.76
N ILE A 83 -2.49 -16.83 -6.20
CA ILE A 83 -3.76 -16.81 -5.47
C ILE A 83 -4.92 -17.39 -6.29
N GLU A 84 -5.08 -16.97 -7.54
CA GLU A 84 -6.20 -17.46 -8.37
C GLU A 84 -6.12 -18.97 -8.62
N ASN A 85 -4.92 -19.49 -8.81
CA ASN A 85 -4.71 -20.93 -8.98
C ASN A 85 -5.02 -21.68 -7.69
N LEU A 86 -4.52 -21.22 -6.55
CA LEU A 86 -4.78 -21.83 -5.24
C LEU A 86 -6.28 -21.88 -4.94
N LEU A 87 -6.99 -20.75 -5.10
CA LEU A 87 -8.43 -20.65 -4.85
C LEU A 87 -9.24 -21.53 -5.81
N SER A 88 -8.86 -21.62 -7.08
CA SER A 88 -9.59 -22.41 -8.09
C SER A 88 -9.42 -23.92 -7.90
N THR A 89 -8.26 -24.35 -7.42
CA THR A 89 -7.96 -25.77 -7.17
C THR A 89 -8.40 -26.24 -5.79
N GLY A 90 -8.67 -25.29 -4.86
CA GLY A 90 -8.99 -25.59 -3.48
C GLY A 90 -7.78 -26.02 -2.62
N GLN A 91 -6.57 -25.96 -3.17
CA GLN A 91 -5.33 -26.21 -2.44
C GLN A 91 -4.89 -24.88 -1.78
N VAL A 92 -5.48 -24.55 -0.67
CA VAL A 92 -5.37 -23.23 -0.03
C VAL A 92 -4.88 -23.34 1.41
N PRO A 93 -4.13 -22.37 1.91
CA PRO A 93 -3.93 -22.20 3.34
C PRO A 93 -5.23 -21.75 4.04
N ASP A 94 -5.23 -21.73 5.37
CA ASP A 94 -6.40 -21.29 6.15
C ASP A 94 -6.61 -19.76 6.05
N ILE A 95 -5.54 -19.00 5.92
CA ILE A 95 -5.53 -17.55 5.75
C ILE A 95 -4.62 -17.19 4.58
N MET A 96 -5.06 -16.23 3.75
CA MET A 96 -4.26 -15.68 2.66
C MET A 96 -4.14 -14.16 2.83
N VAL A 97 -2.90 -13.62 2.72
CA VAL A 97 -2.61 -12.17 2.80
C VAL A 97 -1.73 -11.76 1.64
N ALA A 98 -2.24 -10.92 0.75
CA ALA A 98 -1.47 -10.40 -0.38
C ALA A 98 -2.18 -9.23 -1.05
N PRO A 99 -1.50 -8.50 -1.95
CA PRO A 99 -2.14 -7.68 -2.97
C PRO A 99 -3.08 -8.53 -3.83
N MET A 100 -4.38 -8.26 -3.80
CA MET A 100 -5.36 -9.10 -4.51
C MET A 100 -6.66 -8.41 -4.87
N SER A 101 -7.26 -8.87 -5.95
CA SER A 101 -8.62 -8.49 -6.35
C SER A 101 -9.69 -9.33 -5.61
N TRP A 102 -9.78 -9.21 -4.29
CA TRP A 102 -10.63 -10.06 -3.46
C TRP A 102 -12.11 -10.08 -3.89
N ARG A 103 -12.66 -8.98 -4.45
CA ARG A 103 -14.04 -8.92 -4.98
C ARG A 103 -14.27 -9.91 -6.10
N LYS A 104 -13.29 -10.08 -7.01
CA LYS A 104 -13.32 -11.09 -8.07
C LYS A 104 -13.44 -12.50 -7.49
N TYR A 105 -12.78 -12.78 -6.39
CA TYR A 105 -12.82 -14.09 -5.76
C TYR A 105 -14.09 -14.28 -4.93
N ALA A 106 -14.58 -13.23 -4.28
CA ALA A 106 -15.89 -13.23 -3.60
C ALA A 106 -17.03 -13.48 -4.60
N SER A 107 -17.02 -12.86 -5.79
CA SER A 107 -18.03 -13.07 -6.83
C SER A 107 -18.06 -14.51 -7.37
N LYS A 108 -16.92 -15.19 -7.36
CA LYS A 108 -16.81 -16.61 -7.71
C LYS A 108 -17.22 -17.55 -6.56
N GLY A 109 -17.55 -17.02 -5.39
CA GLY A 109 -17.92 -17.80 -4.21
C GLY A 109 -16.76 -18.59 -3.59
N TRP A 110 -15.53 -18.15 -3.80
CA TRP A 110 -14.30 -18.81 -3.31
C TRP A 110 -13.88 -18.37 -1.92
N LEU A 111 -14.45 -17.29 -1.39
CA LEU A 111 -14.11 -16.74 -0.10
C LEU A 111 -15.19 -17.01 0.96
N GLU A 112 -14.76 -17.13 2.18
CA GLU A 112 -15.60 -17.30 3.37
C GLU A 112 -16.12 -15.93 3.85
N PRO A 113 -17.41 -15.77 4.17
CA PRO A 113 -17.93 -14.55 4.76
C PRO A 113 -17.30 -14.25 6.12
N LEU A 114 -16.96 -12.98 6.36
CA LEU A 114 -16.28 -12.49 7.56
C LEU A 114 -17.17 -11.63 8.48
N GLY A 115 -18.49 -11.59 8.27
CA GLY A 115 -19.43 -10.82 9.11
C GLY A 115 -19.25 -11.12 10.61
N GLY A 116 -18.98 -12.38 10.98
CA GLY A 116 -18.68 -12.77 12.36
C GLY A 116 -17.37 -12.18 12.90
N VAL A 117 -16.35 -12.01 12.06
CA VAL A 117 -15.09 -11.33 12.41
C VAL A 117 -15.36 -9.84 12.67
N TYR A 118 -16.09 -9.19 11.78
CA TYR A 118 -16.42 -7.77 11.90
C TYR A 118 -17.34 -7.45 13.09
N SER A 119 -18.12 -8.41 13.55
CA SER A 119 -18.96 -8.30 14.76
C SER A 119 -18.19 -8.56 16.05
N SER A 120 -16.94 -9.04 15.98
CA SER A 120 -16.11 -9.30 17.18
C SER A 120 -15.65 -8.01 17.86
N SER A 121 -15.23 -8.13 19.11
CA SER A 121 -14.76 -6.98 19.88
C SER A 121 -13.43 -6.45 19.34
N PHE A 122 -13.39 -5.17 19.05
CA PHE A 122 -12.16 -4.44 18.76
C PHE A 122 -11.41 -4.01 20.03
N GLY A 123 -12.16 -3.57 21.01
CA GLY A 123 -11.70 -2.92 22.24
C GLY A 123 -12.50 -1.64 22.49
N ASN A 124 -12.40 -1.08 23.69
CA ASN A 124 -13.03 0.19 24.06
C ASN A 124 -14.57 0.25 23.78
N GLY A 125 -15.25 -0.90 23.84
CA GLY A 125 -16.69 -1.01 23.55
C GLY A 125 -17.05 -0.99 22.06
N MET A 126 -16.08 -1.01 21.16
CA MET A 126 -16.29 -1.06 19.72
C MET A 126 -16.23 -2.50 19.18
N THR A 127 -16.93 -2.74 18.07
CA THR A 127 -16.71 -3.90 17.20
C THR A 127 -15.68 -3.56 16.13
N LEU A 128 -15.10 -4.59 15.47
CA LEU A 128 -14.21 -4.35 14.32
C LEU A 128 -14.91 -3.49 13.25
N GLU A 129 -16.19 -3.75 12.96
CA GLU A 129 -16.93 -2.95 11.99
C GLU A 129 -17.04 -1.48 12.38
N SER A 130 -17.33 -1.19 13.66
CA SER A 130 -17.44 0.20 14.14
C SER A 130 -16.09 0.91 14.25
N ALA A 131 -15.01 0.13 14.43
CA ALA A 131 -13.65 0.65 14.49
C ALA A 131 -13.03 0.92 13.12
N LEU A 132 -13.58 0.42 12.01
CA LEU A 132 -13.11 0.77 10.68
C LEU A 132 -13.19 2.28 10.44
N ASN A 133 -12.22 2.81 9.71
CA ASN A 133 -12.27 4.17 9.19
C ASN A 133 -13.52 4.34 8.31
N ASP A 134 -14.24 5.46 8.50
CA ASP A 134 -15.52 5.68 7.84
C ASP A 134 -15.37 5.80 6.30
N GLU A 135 -14.19 6.22 5.82
CA GLU A 135 -13.89 6.35 4.40
C GLU A 135 -13.66 5.03 3.66
N ILE A 136 -13.50 3.92 4.39
CA ILE A 136 -13.33 2.59 3.79
C ILE A 136 -14.49 1.63 4.12
N LYS A 137 -15.11 1.80 5.26
CA LYS A 137 -16.07 0.86 5.88
C LYS A 137 -17.17 0.38 4.93
N ASP A 138 -17.88 1.31 4.29
CA ASP A 138 -19.00 0.99 3.40
C ASP A 138 -18.55 0.57 1.99
N ASN A 139 -17.27 0.77 1.69
CA ASN A 139 -16.70 0.54 0.38
C ASN A 139 -16.01 -0.81 0.22
N ILE A 140 -15.90 -1.61 1.28
CA ILE A 140 -15.24 -2.94 1.26
C ILE A 140 -16.21 -4.11 1.44
N LYS A 141 -17.49 -3.90 1.15
CA LYS A 141 -18.49 -4.97 1.09
C LYS A 141 -18.71 -5.43 -0.37
N TYR A 142 -19.06 -6.70 -0.53
CA TYR A 142 -19.56 -7.24 -1.78
C TYR A 142 -20.92 -7.88 -1.50
N ASN A 143 -21.97 -7.41 -2.20
CA ASN A 143 -23.36 -7.83 -1.94
C ASN A 143 -23.79 -7.71 -0.46
N GLY A 144 -23.33 -6.65 0.22
CA GLY A 144 -23.67 -6.36 1.61
C GLY A 144 -22.87 -7.16 2.65
N GLU A 145 -21.97 -8.05 2.25
CA GLU A 145 -21.18 -8.91 3.14
C GLU A 145 -19.67 -8.60 3.03
N TYR A 146 -18.95 -8.81 4.12
CA TYR A 146 -17.49 -8.73 4.18
C TYR A 146 -16.83 -10.05 3.78
N TYR A 147 -15.83 -10.02 2.91
CA TYR A 147 -15.04 -11.18 2.48
C TYR A 147 -13.54 -11.00 2.66
N SER A 148 -13.12 -9.84 3.05
CA SER A 148 -11.71 -9.50 3.27
C SER A 148 -11.57 -8.53 4.44
N VAL A 149 -10.36 -8.47 5.01
CA VAL A 149 -9.95 -7.44 5.95
C VAL A 149 -8.78 -6.67 5.34
N PRO A 150 -8.78 -5.31 5.31
CA PRO A 150 -7.62 -4.54 4.90
C PRO A 150 -6.49 -4.81 5.90
N PHE A 151 -5.36 -5.32 5.40
CA PHE A 151 -4.30 -5.83 6.27
C PHE A 151 -3.37 -4.73 6.75
N SER A 152 -2.82 -3.96 5.82
CA SER A 152 -1.89 -2.87 6.09
C SER A 152 -2.42 -1.54 5.55
N GLU A 153 -2.06 -0.44 6.21
CA GLU A 153 -2.33 0.92 5.75
C GLU A 153 -1.01 1.65 5.59
N TYR A 154 -0.74 2.11 4.39
CA TYR A 154 0.41 2.93 4.10
C TYR A 154 0.01 4.39 3.99
N MET A 155 0.66 5.23 4.80
CA MET A 155 0.53 6.68 4.66
C MET A 155 1.33 7.14 3.45
N THR A 156 0.70 7.93 2.59
CA THR A 156 1.32 8.40 1.35
C THR A 156 1.64 9.89 1.42
N GLY A 157 2.61 10.33 0.62
CA GLY A 157 3.01 11.74 0.61
C GLY A 157 4.26 12.00 -0.21
N ILE A 158 5.05 12.93 0.26
CA ILE A 158 6.39 13.22 -0.27
C ILE A 158 7.39 12.92 0.85
N VAL A 159 8.37 12.08 0.56
CA VAL A 159 9.49 11.84 1.48
C VAL A 159 10.57 12.86 1.19
N VAL A 160 11.10 13.48 2.24
CA VAL A 160 12.17 14.47 2.16
C VAL A 160 13.42 13.97 2.86
N ASN A 161 14.60 14.32 2.34
CA ASN A 161 15.88 14.14 3.03
C ASN A 161 15.96 15.16 4.17
N LYS A 162 15.46 14.78 5.34
CA LYS A 162 15.35 15.66 6.50
C LYS A 162 16.72 16.12 6.99
N GLY A 163 17.73 15.23 6.99
CA GLY A 163 19.08 15.57 7.40
C GLY A 163 19.66 16.72 6.57
N PHE A 164 19.46 16.69 5.24
CA PHE A 164 19.89 17.79 4.37
C PHE A 164 19.14 19.10 4.65
N PHE A 165 17.84 19.04 4.88
CA PHE A 165 17.05 20.22 5.23
C PHE A 165 17.51 20.84 6.55
N ASP A 166 17.78 20.01 7.57
CA ASP A 166 18.25 20.47 8.87
C ASP A 166 19.66 21.11 8.79
N GLU A 167 20.58 20.51 8.04
CA GLU A 167 21.92 21.03 7.81
C GLU A 167 21.90 22.44 7.19
N HIS A 168 20.96 22.66 6.25
CA HIS A 168 20.79 23.95 5.58
C HIS A 168 19.85 24.91 6.31
N ASN A 169 19.31 24.52 7.47
CA ASN A 169 18.29 25.27 8.21
C ASN A 169 17.04 25.58 7.35
N TRP A 170 16.66 24.67 6.45
CA TRP A 170 15.46 24.79 5.65
C TRP A 170 14.26 24.23 6.40
N LYS A 171 13.13 24.92 6.29
CA LYS A 171 11.87 24.39 6.83
C LYS A 171 11.26 23.40 5.88
N ILE A 172 10.60 22.40 6.46
CA ILE A 172 9.73 21.48 5.70
C ILE A 172 8.62 22.29 5.03
N PRO A 173 8.40 22.14 3.70
CA PRO A 173 7.36 22.90 2.99
C PRO A 173 5.96 22.45 3.38
N GLU A 174 5.12 23.40 3.80
CA GLU A 174 3.71 23.15 4.16
C GLU A 174 2.75 23.63 3.06
N THR A 175 3.18 24.63 2.27
CA THR A 175 2.41 25.19 1.17
C THR A 175 3.15 25.00 -0.16
N MET A 176 2.41 25.12 -1.27
CA MET A 176 3.01 25.07 -2.60
C MET A 176 4.05 26.17 -2.81
N ASP A 177 3.80 27.36 -2.23
CA ASP A 177 4.78 28.47 -2.29
C ASP A 177 6.06 28.12 -1.54
N ASP A 178 5.97 27.47 -0.36
CA ASP A 178 7.16 26.98 0.37
C ASP A 178 7.91 25.93 -0.46
N MET A 179 7.19 25.02 -1.14
CA MET A 179 7.80 23.99 -1.98
C MET A 179 8.55 24.63 -3.16
N LEU A 180 7.97 25.63 -3.80
CA LEU A 180 8.61 26.35 -4.91
C LEU A 180 9.85 27.15 -4.42
N ASP A 181 9.81 27.71 -3.20
CA ASP A 181 10.97 28.36 -2.57
C ASP A 181 12.09 27.33 -2.30
N ILE A 182 11.77 26.14 -1.82
CA ILE A 182 12.77 25.06 -1.66
C ILE A 182 13.38 24.67 -3.00
N ILE A 183 12.57 24.50 -4.06
CA ILE A 183 13.07 24.21 -5.41
C ILE A 183 14.03 25.31 -5.90
N ASP A 184 13.69 26.57 -5.66
CA ASP A 184 14.56 27.71 -6.01
C ASP A 184 15.88 27.70 -5.21
N LYS A 185 15.84 27.38 -3.91
CA LYS A 185 17.02 27.21 -3.08
C LYS A 185 17.93 26.09 -3.58
N ILE A 186 17.34 24.93 -3.90
CA ILE A 186 18.09 23.79 -4.47
C ILE A 186 18.79 24.21 -5.78
N SER A 187 18.13 24.94 -6.64
CA SER A 187 18.71 25.41 -7.89
C SER A 187 19.93 26.35 -7.72
N LYS A 188 20.11 26.90 -6.53
CA LYS A 188 21.20 27.83 -6.16
C LYS A 188 22.31 27.15 -5.34
N LEU A 189 22.23 25.86 -5.10
CA LEU A 189 23.30 25.12 -4.43
C LEU A 189 24.60 25.21 -5.23
N PRO A 190 25.79 25.19 -4.58
CA PRO A 190 27.08 25.19 -5.26
C PRO A 190 27.22 24.10 -6.32
N GLU A 191 26.69 22.90 -6.06
CA GLU A 191 26.67 21.75 -6.94
C GLU A 191 25.94 22.06 -8.25
N ASN A 192 24.82 22.80 -8.17
CA ASN A 192 23.96 23.13 -9.31
C ASN A 192 24.40 24.39 -10.06
N THR A 193 25.30 25.20 -9.48
CA THR A 193 25.82 26.41 -10.10
C THR A 193 27.19 26.22 -10.73
N ASN A 194 27.87 25.12 -10.41
CA ASN A 194 29.19 24.78 -10.94
C ASN A 194 29.08 23.64 -11.96
N SER A 195 28.85 23.99 -13.22
CA SER A 195 28.62 23.06 -14.32
C SER A 195 29.75 22.06 -14.62
N ASP A 196 30.92 22.20 -13.96
CA ASP A 196 32.11 21.39 -14.23
C ASP A 196 32.16 20.08 -13.40
N THR A 197 31.31 19.92 -12.38
CA THR A 197 31.35 18.76 -11.46
C THR A 197 30.44 17.61 -11.86
N GLY A 198 29.34 17.88 -12.57
CA GLY A 198 28.35 16.84 -12.90
C GLY A 198 27.60 16.24 -11.69
N ASP A 199 27.70 16.90 -10.54
CA ASP A 199 27.14 16.46 -9.27
C ASP A 199 25.81 17.17 -8.95
N ASP A 200 24.99 17.46 -9.96
CA ASP A 200 23.72 18.15 -9.80
C ASP A 200 22.82 17.47 -8.77
N ILE A 201 22.27 18.26 -7.83
CA ILE A 201 21.26 17.83 -6.85
C ILE A 201 19.89 18.30 -7.35
N TYR A 202 18.95 17.35 -7.49
CA TYR A 202 17.63 17.64 -8.00
C TYR A 202 16.60 17.79 -6.85
N PRO A 203 15.58 18.63 -7.02
CA PRO A 203 14.44 18.66 -6.09
C PRO A 203 13.79 17.30 -5.91
N PHE A 204 13.52 16.58 -7.00
CA PHE A 204 12.77 15.33 -6.97
C PHE A 204 13.45 14.19 -7.71
N THR A 205 13.20 12.96 -7.24
CA THR A 205 13.33 11.74 -8.01
C THR A 205 12.03 10.95 -7.95
N TRP A 206 11.69 10.20 -9.01
CA TRP A 206 10.53 9.32 -9.05
C TRP A 206 10.71 8.29 -10.16
N SER A 207 10.02 7.15 -10.02
CA SER A 207 10.02 6.15 -11.07
C SER A 207 9.13 6.60 -12.24
N GLY A 208 9.75 7.00 -13.35
CA GLY A 208 9.03 7.39 -14.57
C GLY A 208 8.17 6.26 -15.13
N VAL A 209 8.62 5.01 -14.98
CA VAL A 209 7.88 3.81 -15.38
C VAL A 209 6.59 3.64 -14.56
N ASN A 210 6.60 4.08 -13.30
CA ASN A 210 5.46 3.99 -12.37
C ASN A 210 4.95 5.39 -11.96
N ALA A 211 5.19 6.42 -12.75
CA ALA A 211 4.89 7.82 -12.38
C ALA A 211 3.43 8.03 -12.00
N ALA A 212 2.50 7.40 -12.74
CA ALA A 212 1.08 7.47 -12.44
C ALA A 212 0.72 6.83 -11.11
N TYR A 213 1.50 5.90 -10.59
CA TYR A 213 1.27 5.28 -9.28
C TYR A 213 1.70 6.23 -8.16
N TYR A 214 2.93 6.69 -8.17
CA TYR A 214 3.50 7.48 -7.07
C TYR A 214 2.98 8.92 -7.00
N TRP A 215 2.91 9.64 -8.13
CA TRP A 215 2.38 11.00 -8.13
C TRP A 215 0.87 11.07 -7.89
N ASN A 216 0.13 10.00 -8.17
CA ASN A 216 -1.28 9.93 -7.81
C ASN A 216 -1.56 10.09 -6.31
N TYR A 217 -0.63 9.72 -5.45
CA TYR A 217 -0.76 9.92 -4.02
C TYR A 217 -0.91 11.41 -3.68
N SER A 218 0.00 12.22 -4.20
CA SER A 218 -0.04 13.67 -4.01
C SER A 218 -1.24 14.31 -4.71
N MET A 219 -1.52 13.92 -5.96
CA MET A 219 -2.65 14.48 -6.70
C MET A 219 -3.99 14.17 -6.05
N ASN A 220 -4.21 12.97 -5.52
CA ASN A 220 -5.44 12.64 -4.80
C ASN A 220 -5.57 13.45 -3.51
N THR A 221 -4.47 13.67 -2.79
CA THR A 221 -4.45 14.52 -1.60
C THR A 221 -4.75 15.97 -1.94
N TRP A 222 -4.14 16.53 -2.99
CA TRP A 222 -4.45 17.90 -3.47
C TRP A 222 -5.90 18.03 -3.91
N TRP A 223 -6.41 17.06 -4.65
CA TRP A 223 -7.82 17.03 -5.05
C TRP A 223 -8.77 17.07 -3.85
N ALA A 224 -8.55 16.16 -2.86
CA ALA A 224 -9.37 16.10 -1.66
C ALA A 224 -9.29 17.38 -0.81
N ASN A 225 -8.12 18.01 -0.72
CA ASN A 225 -7.94 19.24 0.05
C ASN A 225 -8.46 20.47 -0.69
N TYR A 226 -8.53 20.46 -2.02
CA TYR A 226 -9.13 21.56 -2.78
C TYR A 226 -10.67 21.45 -2.86
N GLY A 227 -11.19 20.28 -3.23
CA GLY A 227 -12.61 20.05 -3.45
C GLY A 227 -13.39 19.62 -2.20
N GLY A 228 -12.69 19.22 -1.15
CA GLY A 228 -13.26 18.62 0.05
C GLY A 228 -13.54 17.13 -0.08
N ILE A 229 -13.67 16.45 1.05
CA ILE A 229 -13.89 14.99 1.10
C ILE A 229 -15.22 14.56 0.44
N GLU A 230 -16.22 15.42 0.41
CA GLU A 230 -17.50 15.13 -0.26
C GLU A 230 -17.37 15.01 -1.77
N GLU A 231 -16.42 15.70 -2.39
CA GLU A 231 -16.13 15.52 -3.82
C GLU A 231 -15.56 14.13 -4.08
N ILE A 232 -14.66 13.66 -3.21
CA ILE A 232 -14.11 12.30 -3.25
C ILE A 232 -15.21 11.25 -3.08
N ARG A 233 -16.11 11.43 -2.11
CA ARG A 233 -17.26 10.54 -1.89
C ARG A 233 -18.19 10.51 -3.11
N THR A 234 -18.39 11.65 -3.75
CA THR A 234 -19.19 11.75 -4.97
C THR A 234 -18.50 11.01 -6.13
N PHE A 235 -17.20 11.20 -6.29
CA PHE A 235 -16.41 10.47 -7.28
C PHE A 235 -16.53 8.97 -7.08
N LYS A 236 -16.39 8.48 -5.85
CA LYS A 236 -16.48 7.05 -5.51
C LYS A 236 -17.79 6.39 -5.94
N LYS A 237 -18.87 7.15 -6.05
CA LYS A 237 -20.18 6.63 -6.54
C LYS A 237 -20.15 6.32 -8.02
N MET A 238 -19.26 6.94 -8.78
CA MET A 238 -19.06 6.71 -10.22
C MET A 238 -20.38 6.74 -11.01
N ALA A 239 -21.23 7.72 -10.71
CA ALA A 239 -22.58 7.77 -11.26
C ALA A 239 -22.63 8.24 -12.72
N SER A 240 -21.62 8.99 -13.17
CA SER A 240 -21.50 9.48 -14.56
C SER A 240 -20.06 9.88 -14.87
N PRO A 241 -19.69 10.03 -16.16
CA PRO A 241 -18.36 10.53 -16.54
C PRO A 241 -18.01 11.89 -15.99
N SER A 242 -19.02 12.73 -15.70
CA SER A 242 -18.80 14.12 -15.25
C SER A 242 -18.01 14.25 -13.95
N VAL A 243 -17.96 13.20 -13.13
CA VAL A 243 -17.15 13.16 -11.90
C VAL A 243 -15.64 13.27 -12.16
N TYR A 244 -15.22 13.05 -13.42
CA TYR A 244 -13.81 13.20 -13.84
C TYR A 244 -13.44 14.64 -14.21
N LYS A 245 -14.41 15.51 -14.50
CA LYS A 245 -14.17 16.88 -14.97
C LYS A 245 -14.60 17.89 -13.91
N THR A 246 -13.79 18.00 -12.85
CA THR A 246 -14.02 18.96 -11.76
C THR A 246 -12.88 19.96 -11.66
N THR A 247 -13.18 21.15 -11.12
CA THR A 247 -12.17 22.17 -10.87
C THR A 247 -11.10 21.68 -9.89
N ALA A 248 -11.47 20.88 -8.90
CA ALA A 248 -10.52 20.39 -7.91
C ALA A 248 -9.53 19.38 -8.51
N ARG A 249 -9.97 18.49 -9.42
CA ARG A 249 -9.06 17.63 -10.18
C ARG A 249 -8.12 18.43 -11.07
N GLU A 250 -8.63 19.46 -11.75
CA GLU A 250 -7.79 20.36 -12.56
C GLU A 250 -6.73 21.05 -11.70
N LYS A 251 -7.10 21.53 -10.50
CA LYS A 251 -6.15 22.13 -9.57
C LYS A 251 -5.08 21.15 -9.04
N ALA A 252 -5.43 19.90 -8.82
CA ALA A 252 -4.45 18.86 -8.47
C ALA A 252 -3.44 18.64 -9.60
N VAL A 253 -3.88 18.67 -10.86
CA VAL A 253 -2.99 18.59 -12.03
C VAL A 253 -2.15 19.86 -12.15
N ASP A 254 -2.72 21.07 -11.95
CA ASP A 254 -1.95 22.33 -11.94
C ASP A 254 -0.82 22.28 -10.90
N ALA A 255 -1.08 21.74 -9.70
CA ALA A 255 -0.09 21.59 -8.65
C ALA A 255 1.08 20.70 -9.12
N LEU A 256 0.79 19.55 -9.72
CA LEU A 256 1.83 18.68 -10.27
C LEU A 256 2.62 19.36 -11.39
N LEU A 257 1.93 20.03 -12.31
CA LEU A 257 2.58 20.74 -13.43
C LEU A 257 3.51 21.85 -12.95
N SER A 258 3.22 22.49 -11.82
CA SER A 258 4.10 23.51 -11.23
C SER A 258 5.44 22.92 -10.78
N LEU A 259 5.44 21.65 -10.36
CA LEU A 259 6.63 20.95 -9.87
C LEU A 259 7.43 20.30 -11.01
N ILE A 260 6.75 19.51 -11.86
CA ILE A 260 7.39 18.65 -12.87
C ILE A 260 6.84 18.83 -14.28
N GLY A 261 6.03 19.86 -14.57
CA GLY A 261 5.41 20.05 -15.89
C GLY A 261 6.38 20.65 -16.91
N GLY A 262 6.34 20.14 -18.16
CA GLY A 262 7.06 20.68 -19.30
C GLY A 262 8.56 20.85 -19.04
N LYS A 263 9.06 22.08 -19.13
CA LYS A 263 10.48 22.41 -18.88
C LYS A 263 10.96 22.17 -17.45
N ASN A 264 10.04 22.05 -16.48
CA ASN A 264 10.40 21.82 -15.08
C ASN A 264 10.78 20.35 -14.84
N ALA A 265 10.29 19.40 -15.64
CA ALA A 265 10.60 17.98 -15.46
C ALA A 265 12.10 17.69 -15.49
N PRO A 266 12.87 17.99 -16.54
CA PRO A 266 14.31 17.74 -16.54
C PRO A 266 15.06 18.61 -15.52
N LYS A 267 14.63 19.85 -15.31
CA LYS A 267 15.25 20.76 -14.34
C LYS A 267 15.10 20.29 -12.90
N ASN A 268 13.90 19.78 -12.55
CA ASN A 268 13.56 19.46 -11.16
C ASN A 268 13.72 17.97 -10.82
N SER A 269 13.89 17.10 -11.80
CA SER A 269 13.86 15.65 -11.60
C SER A 269 14.92 14.87 -12.39
N GLY A 270 15.87 15.52 -13.03
CA GLY A 270 16.96 14.85 -13.74
C GLY A 270 16.47 13.78 -14.72
N SER A 271 16.97 12.56 -14.55
CA SER A 271 16.64 11.39 -15.39
C SER A 271 15.39 10.62 -14.95
N SER A 272 14.62 11.11 -13.99
CA SER A 272 13.48 10.39 -13.39
C SER A 272 12.42 9.91 -14.38
N LEU A 273 12.21 10.62 -15.50
CA LEU A 273 11.27 10.22 -16.56
C LEU A 273 11.53 8.81 -17.12
N GLY A 274 12.77 8.37 -17.13
CA GLY A 274 13.17 7.03 -17.60
C GLY A 274 13.52 6.05 -16.48
N ALA A 275 13.52 6.51 -15.24
CA ALA A 275 13.95 5.72 -14.10
C ALA A 275 12.93 4.63 -13.74
N ASN A 276 13.42 3.45 -13.36
CA ASN A 276 12.64 2.46 -12.66
C ASN A 276 12.58 2.78 -11.16
N LEU A 277 11.89 1.96 -10.37
CA LEU A 277 11.74 2.17 -8.93
C LEU A 277 13.09 2.16 -8.20
N THR A 278 13.92 1.16 -8.47
CA THR A 278 15.24 1.00 -7.83
C THR A 278 16.14 2.20 -8.11
N ASP A 279 16.21 2.65 -9.37
CA ASP A 279 17.04 3.79 -9.76
C ASP A 279 16.59 5.06 -9.00
N SER A 280 15.29 5.32 -8.92
CA SER A 280 14.76 6.49 -8.20
C SER A 280 15.02 6.42 -6.69
N GLN A 281 14.90 5.25 -6.09
CA GLN A 281 15.22 5.04 -4.68
C GLN A 281 16.72 5.25 -4.40
N MET A 282 17.59 4.78 -5.31
CA MET A 282 19.03 4.98 -5.21
C MET A 282 19.42 6.45 -5.38
N ASP A 283 18.77 7.19 -6.28
CA ASP A 283 19.02 8.63 -6.42
C ASP A 283 18.64 9.40 -5.15
N PHE A 284 17.55 9.01 -4.47
CA PHE A 284 17.16 9.58 -3.18
C PHE A 284 18.13 9.19 -2.07
N ALA A 285 18.46 7.92 -1.92
CA ALA A 285 19.36 7.40 -0.89
C ALA A 285 20.78 7.99 -0.99
N ASN A 286 21.25 8.25 -2.21
CA ASN A 286 22.56 8.84 -2.47
C ASN A 286 22.56 10.39 -2.42
N GLY A 287 21.45 11.03 -2.10
CA GLY A 287 21.35 12.49 -2.00
C GLY A 287 21.37 13.23 -3.34
N LYS A 288 21.27 12.53 -4.48
CA LYS A 288 21.13 13.18 -5.80
C LYS A 288 19.80 13.88 -5.98
N ALA A 289 18.79 13.46 -5.23
CA ALA A 289 17.52 14.14 -5.15
C ALA A 289 17.09 14.24 -3.68
N LEU A 290 16.48 15.36 -3.32
CA LEU A 290 16.15 15.65 -1.93
C LEU A 290 14.73 15.27 -1.54
N MET A 291 13.87 14.94 -2.52
CA MET A 291 12.47 14.58 -2.30
C MET A 291 12.04 13.50 -3.27
N THR A 292 11.09 12.65 -2.82
CA THR A 292 10.46 11.64 -3.69
C THR A 292 8.99 11.43 -3.29
N PRO A 293 8.04 11.40 -4.24
CA PRO A 293 6.69 10.95 -3.95
C PRO A 293 6.74 9.46 -3.58
N SER A 294 6.24 9.09 -2.41
CA SER A 294 6.30 7.72 -1.92
C SER A 294 5.30 7.49 -0.78
N ALA A 295 5.53 6.49 0.03
CA ALA A 295 4.71 6.16 1.18
C ALA A 295 5.55 5.55 2.31
N SER A 296 4.88 5.17 3.40
CA SER A 296 5.52 4.71 4.63
C SER A 296 6.40 3.45 4.48
N TRP A 297 6.29 2.70 3.40
CA TRP A 297 7.17 1.54 3.12
C TRP A 297 8.59 1.92 2.69
N LEU A 298 8.85 3.20 2.29
CA LEU A 298 10.14 3.57 1.71
C LEU A 298 11.31 3.33 2.66
N GLU A 299 11.12 3.56 3.96
CA GLU A 299 12.17 3.37 4.97
C GLU A 299 12.73 1.95 4.91
N THR A 300 11.85 0.96 4.96
CA THR A 300 12.25 -0.46 4.88
C THR A 300 12.87 -0.79 3.51
N GLY A 301 12.29 -0.24 2.44
CA GLY A 301 12.75 -0.52 1.07
C GLY A 301 14.17 -0.02 0.75
N ILE A 302 14.67 1.00 1.45
CA ILE A 302 16.01 1.57 1.20
C ILE A 302 16.99 1.47 2.38
N GLN A 303 16.60 0.87 3.50
CA GLN A 303 17.40 0.83 4.74
C GLN A 303 18.81 0.25 4.56
N GLU A 304 18.99 -0.70 3.62
CA GLU A 304 20.28 -1.33 3.36
C GLU A 304 21.22 -0.50 2.48
N VAL A 305 20.70 0.54 1.83
CA VAL A 305 21.44 1.33 0.84
C VAL A 305 21.64 2.80 1.24
N VAL A 306 20.96 3.27 2.27
CA VAL A 306 21.14 4.63 2.79
C VAL A 306 22.44 4.73 3.59
N PRO A 307 23.15 5.89 3.54
CA PRO A 307 24.30 6.14 4.40
C PRO A 307 23.95 6.11 5.89
N GLU A 308 24.94 5.77 6.72
CA GLU A 308 24.79 5.89 8.18
C GLU A 308 24.43 7.33 8.57
N GLY A 309 23.40 7.49 9.41
CA GLY A 309 22.90 8.80 9.83
C GLY A 309 21.97 9.48 8.81
N PHE A 310 21.54 8.80 7.74
CA PHE A 310 20.57 9.34 6.81
C PHE A 310 19.22 9.52 7.50
N GLU A 311 18.76 10.76 7.58
CA GLU A 311 17.48 11.09 8.18
C GLU A 311 16.48 11.52 7.10
N MET A 312 15.27 10.97 7.15
CA MET A 312 14.17 11.33 6.27
C MET A 312 12.86 11.51 7.03
N ALA A 313 11.89 12.17 6.39
CA ALA A 313 10.55 12.33 6.92
C ALA A 313 9.52 12.21 5.80
N LEU A 314 8.37 11.62 6.10
CA LEU A 314 7.20 11.64 5.24
C LEU A 314 6.38 12.89 5.56
N ILE A 315 6.09 13.70 4.56
CA ILE A 315 5.28 14.91 4.69
C ILE A 315 3.99 14.81 3.87
N ALA A 316 2.94 15.47 4.33
CA ALA A 316 1.76 15.66 3.49
C ALA A 316 2.15 16.45 2.23
N PRO A 317 1.55 16.16 1.06
CA PRO A 317 1.72 17.03 -0.09
C PRO A 317 1.35 18.47 0.27
N PRO A 318 2.18 19.46 -0.10
CA PRO A 318 1.99 20.85 0.30
C PRO A 318 0.61 21.37 -0.10
N THR A 319 -0.02 22.21 0.74
CA THR A 319 -1.35 22.75 0.46
C THR A 319 -1.33 23.68 -0.75
N ILE A 320 -2.39 23.64 -1.57
CA ILE A 320 -2.60 24.52 -2.71
C ILE A 320 -3.62 25.62 -2.35
N ALA A 321 -3.39 26.83 -2.84
CA ALA A 321 -4.23 27.98 -2.53
C ALA A 321 -5.67 27.81 -3.04
N GLY A 322 -6.64 28.33 -2.29
CA GLY A 322 -8.06 28.38 -2.67
C GLY A 322 -8.86 27.11 -2.41
N GLY A 323 -8.26 26.13 -1.75
CA GLY A 323 -8.95 24.91 -1.33
C GLY A 323 -9.76 25.05 -0.05
N THR A 324 -10.26 23.93 0.46
CA THR A 324 -10.91 23.83 1.76
C THR A 324 -9.87 23.87 2.88
N ASN A 325 -10.32 24.07 4.12
CA ASN A 325 -9.46 23.99 5.30
C ASN A 325 -9.36 22.54 5.85
N GLU A 326 -9.84 21.56 5.12
CA GLU A 326 -9.74 20.17 5.49
C GLU A 326 -8.31 19.67 5.37
N LYS A 327 -7.92 18.80 6.29
CA LYS A 327 -6.63 18.11 6.26
C LYS A 327 -6.86 16.66 5.83
N ASN A 328 -7.11 16.45 4.55
CA ASN A 328 -7.25 15.11 3.99
C ASN A 328 -5.89 14.59 3.54
N ILE A 329 -5.67 13.29 3.70
CA ILE A 329 -4.48 12.60 3.18
C ILE A 329 -4.90 11.26 2.55
N TYR A 330 -4.32 10.94 1.41
CA TYR A 330 -4.58 9.68 0.75
C TYR A 330 -3.83 8.56 1.46
N GLY A 331 -4.57 7.56 1.95
CA GLY A 331 -4.04 6.31 2.49
C GLY A 331 -4.12 5.19 1.46
N HIS A 332 -3.12 4.33 1.43
CA HIS A 332 -3.06 3.20 0.51
C HIS A 332 -3.20 1.89 1.27
N VAL A 333 -4.08 1.02 0.79
CA VAL A 333 -4.21 -0.37 1.24
C VAL A 333 -3.81 -1.25 0.07
N ASP A 334 -2.79 -2.06 0.25
CA ASP A 334 -2.30 -2.94 -0.80
C ASP A 334 -2.66 -4.40 -0.51
N GLU A 335 -2.37 -4.87 0.69
CA GLU A 335 -2.66 -6.25 1.06
C GLU A 335 -4.03 -6.41 1.70
N TRP A 336 -4.65 -7.53 1.38
CA TRP A 336 -5.94 -7.95 1.88
C TRP A 336 -5.84 -9.33 2.51
N LEU A 337 -6.37 -9.45 3.72
CA LEU A 337 -6.52 -10.75 4.36
C LEU A 337 -7.87 -11.36 3.96
N VAL A 338 -7.83 -12.61 3.49
CA VAL A 338 -9.02 -13.40 3.18
C VAL A 338 -8.93 -14.79 3.80
N ILE A 339 -10.08 -15.40 4.03
CA ILE A 339 -10.20 -16.82 4.40
C ILE A 339 -10.84 -17.55 3.22
N PRO A 340 -10.16 -18.52 2.59
CA PRO A 340 -10.73 -19.30 1.52
C PRO A 340 -11.94 -20.14 2.02
N LYS A 341 -12.96 -20.30 1.17
CA LYS A 341 -14.13 -21.12 1.51
C LYS A 341 -13.77 -22.60 1.70
N SER A 342 -12.76 -23.09 1.01
CA SER A 342 -12.22 -24.44 1.10
C SER A 342 -11.20 -24.65 2.21
N ALA A 343 -10.81 -23.62 2.97
CA ALA A 343 -9.90 -23.74 4.10
C ALA A 343 -10.39 -24.76 5.14
N GLU A 344 -9.46 -25.52 5.70
CA GLU A 344 -9.78 -26.63 6.63
C GLU A 344 -10.13 -26.11 8.03
N ASN A 345 -9.37 -25.12 8.54
CA ASN A 345 -9.47 -24.65 9.92
C ASN A 345 -10.19 -23.29 10.06
N LYS A 346 -11.23 -23.02 9.23
CA LYS A 346 -11.93 -21.71 9.17
C LYS A 346 -12.36 -21.15 10.52
N SER A 347 -12.81 -22.01 11.44
CA SER A 347 -13.25 -21.55 12.77
C SER A 347 -12.10 -21.00 13.60
N ALA A 348 -10.95 -21.68 13.61
CA ALA A 348 -9.74 -21.22 14.29
C ALA A 348 -9.18 -19.96 13.59
N ALA A 349 -9.12 -19.96 12.26
CA ALA A 349 -8.71 -18.82 11.46
C ALA A 349 -9.53 -17.56 11.77
N LYS A 350 -10.86 -17.64 11.78
CA LYS A 350 -11.75 -16.50 12.12
C LYS A 350 -11.49 -15.97 13.54
N LYS A 351 -11.28 -16.84 14.53
CA LYS A 351 -10.98 -16.43 15.90
C LYS A 351 -9.63 -15.72 15.97
N PHE A 352 -8.62 -16.25 15.30
CA PHE A 352 -7.31 -15.65 15.22
C PHE A 352 -7.36 -14.29 14.52
N VAL A 353 -8.03 -14.19 13.37
CA VAL A 353 -8.23 -12.92 12.64
C VAL A 353 -8.96 -11.89 13.52
N SER A 354 -10.00 -12.28 14.24
CA SER A 354 -10.70 -11.39 15.19
C SER A 354 -9.76 -10.86 16.28
N PHE A 355 -8.80 -11.67 16.72
CA PHE A 355 -7.85 -11.27 17.76
C PHE A 355 -6.78 -10.31 17.22
N ILE A 356 -6.15 -10.62 16.08
CA ILE A 356 -5.07 -9.79 15.52
C ILE A 356 -5.56 -8.43 15.05
N PHE A 357 -6.83 -8.31 14.64
CA PHE A 357 -7.46 -7.02 14.31
C PHE A 357 -8.17 -6.36 15.50
N SER A 358 -8.01 -6.85 16.73
CA SER A 358 -8.33 -6.08 17.93
C SER A 358 -7.36 -4.91 18.11
N GLU A 359 -7.73 -3.89 18.90
CA GLU A 359 -6.84 -2.75 19.21
C GLU A 359 -5.47 -3.23 19.73
N LYS A 360 -5.47 -4.25 20.60
CA LYS A 360 -4.22 -4.84 21.14
C LYS A 360 -3.36 -5.48 20.03
N GLY A 361 -3.96 -6.25 19.14
CA GLY A 361 -3.25 -6.88 18.04
C GLY A 361 -2.68 -5.87 17.04
N LEU A 362 -3.44 -4.80 16.75
CA LEU A 362 -3.00 -3.74 15.83
C LEU A 362 -1.95 -2.80 16.45
N LEU A 363 -1.97 -2.59 17.76
CA LEU A 363 -0.88 -1.88 18.46
C LEU A 363 0.42 -2.69 18.40
N ASP A 364 0.37 -3.99 18.65
CA ASP A 364 1.54 -4.88 18.49
C ASP A 364 2.06 -4.88 17.05
N PHE A 365 1.16 -4.91 16.05
CA PHE A 365 1.55 -4.81 14.65
C PHE A 365 2.31 -3.51 14.36
N PHE A 366 1.76 -2.38 14.81
CA PHE A 366 2.42 -1.08 14.65
C PHE A 366 3.80 -1.05 15.34
N GLU A 367 3.90 -1.53 16.59
CA GLU A 367 5.18 -1.57 17.33
C GLU A 367 6.25 -2.47 16.71
N LYS A 368 5.85 -3.46 15.91
CA LYS A 368 6.77 -4.39 15.22
C LYS A 368 7.13 -3.97 13.80
N THR A 369 6.23 -3.25 13.12
CA THR A 369 6.37 -2.99 11.69
C THR A 369 6.35 -1.50 11.33
N ASN A 370 6.08 -0.61 12.28
CA ASN A 370 5.84 0.82 12.07
C ASN A 370 4.69 1.12 11.08
N THR A 371 3.82 0.12 10.83
CA THR A 371 2.74 0.21 9.86
C THR A 371 1.43 0.50 10.56
N THR A 372 0.72 1.51 10.07
CA THR A 372 -0.59 1.89 10.59
C THR A 372 -1.71 0.97 10.06
N SER A 373 -2.93 1.20 10.51
CA SER A 373 -4.08 0.38 10.19
C SER A 373 -5.27 1.24 9.79
N THR A 374 -6.13 0.70 8.92
CA THR A 374 -7.41 1.31 8.53
C THR A 374 -8.44 1.36 9.66
N PHE A 375 -8.11 0.84 10.83
CA PHE A 375 -8.96 0.87 12.02
C PHE A 375 -8.63 2.08 12.91
N LYS A 376 -9.59 2.48 13.75
CA LYS A 376 -9.49 3.60 14.71
C LYS A 376 -8.65 3.20 15.93
N VAL A 377 -7.40 2.86 15.71
CA VAL A 377 -6.44 2.50 16.78
C VAL A 377 -6.03 3.75 17.54
N ASP A 378 -6.00 3.67 18.86
CA ASP A 378 -5.45 4.73 19.72
C ASP A 378 -3.92 4.57 19.83
N TYR A 379 -3.21 5.11 18.87
CA TYR A 379 -1.74 5.05 18.83
C TYR A 379 -1.04 5.82 19.96
N THR A 380 -1.77 6.60 20.79
CA THR A 380 -1.18 7.20 22.00
C THR A 380 -0.77 6.15 23.04
N LYS A 381 -1.27 4.92 22.90
CA LYS A 381 -0.93 3.77 23.74
C LYS A 381 0.29 2.99 23.27
N ALA A 382 0.77 3.24 22.05
CA ALA A 382 1.91 2.53 21.50
C ALA A 382 3.22 2.98 22.14
N ASP A 383 4.18 2.06 22.26
CA ASP A 383 5.55 2.41 22.63
C ASP A 383 6.26 3.01 21.41
N THR A 384 6.42 4.32 21.43
CA THR A 384 7.07 5.09 20.35
C THR A 384 8.55 5.37 20.61
N SER A 385 9.13 4.82 21.68
CA SER A 385 10.50 5.13 22.12
C SER A 385 11.57 4.67 21.14
N GLN A 386 11.26 3.66 20.33
CA GLN A 386 12.18 3.07 19.34
C GLN A 386 11.89 3.51 17.90
N LEU A 387 10.89 4.35 17.67
CA LEU A 387 10.55 4.80 16.32
C LEU A 387 11.63 5.73 15.77
N SER A 388 11.99 5.53 14.50
CA SER A 388 12.77 6.46 13.73
C SER A 388 12.05 7.80 13.56
N GLU A 389 12.75 8.86 13.16
CA GLU A 389 12.13 10.14 12.81
C GLU A 389 11.15 9.98 11.64
N PHE A 390 11.44 9.10 10.69
CA PHE A 390 10.53 8.78 9.61
C PHE A 390 9.23 8.16 10.14
N SER A 391 9.32 7.11 10.95
CA SER A 391 8.15 6.44 11.52
C SER A 391 7.33 7.38 12.42
N LYS A 392 7.98 8.30 13.16
CA LYS A 392 7.28 9.36 13.89
C LYS A 392 6.51 10.31 12.97
N SER A 393 7.10 10.67 11.82
CA SER A 393 6.43 11.52 10.83
C SER A 393 5.21 10.83 10.22
N VAL A 394 5.32 9.54 9.89
CA VAL A 394 4.20 8.69 9.43
C VAL A 394 3.06 8.68 10.45
N LEU A 395 3.38 8.41 11.70
CA LEU A 395 2.40 8.39 12.79
C LEU A 395 1.72 9.76 12.97
N SER A 396 2.51 10.84 12.91
CA SER A 396 1.97 12.20 12.98
C SER A 396 0.99 12.49 11.85
N LEU A 397 1.29 12.08 10.61
CA LEU A 397 0.36 12.22 9.48
C LEU A 397 -0.92 11.44 9.72
N ARG A 398 -0.82 10.20 10.18
CA ARG A 398 -1.99 9.35 10.47
C ARG A 398 -2.90 9.92 11.54
N MET A 399 -2.33 10.53 12.58
CA MET A 399 -3.08 11.07 13.71
C MET A 399 -3.69 12.46 13.44
N ASN A 400 -3.07 13.27 12.58
CA ASN A 400 -3.43 14.68 12.40
C ASN A 400 -4.20 14.96 11.11
N ASN A 401 -4.46 13.94 10.28
CA ASN A 401 -5.17 14.08 9.02
C ASN A 401 -6.38 13.14 8.94
N ASN A 402 -7.32 13.53 8.10
CA ASN A 402 -8.46 12.70 7.73
C ASN A 402 -8.02 11.76 6.59
N VAL A 403 -7.80 10.49 6.90
CA VAL A 403 -7.32 9.52 5.91
C VAL A 403 -8.47 9.01 5.07
N PHE A 404 -8.32 9.06 3.74
CA PHE A 404 -9.28 8.51 2.78
C PHE A 404 -8.59 7.53 1.82
N TYR A 405 -9.39 6.66 1.18
CA TYR A 405 -8.89 5.54 0.38
C TYR A 405 -9.62 5.48 -0.97
N ARG A 406 -9.01 4.78 -1.94
CA ARG A 406 -9.58 4.60 -3.27
C ARG A 406 -10.79 3.66 -3.31
N GLU A 407 -10.95 2.81 -2.31
CA GLU A 407 -11.97 1.76 -2.29
C GLU A 407 -13.36 2.36 -2.50
N SER A 408 -14.14 1.70 -3.36
CA SER A 408 -15.49 2.09 -3.74
C SER A 408 -16.39 0.87 -3.82
N SER A 409 -17.65 1.04 -3.42
CA SER A 409 -18.70 0.04 -3.61
C SER A 409 -19.29 0.04 -5.03
N SER A 410 -18.85 0.95 -5.90
CA SER A 410 -19.30 1.00 -7.29
C SER A 410 -19.03 -0.33 -8.00
N ALA A 411 -20.02 -0.80 -8.75
CA ALA A 411 -19.91 -2.01 -9.55
C ALA A 411 -18.78 -1.91 -10.59
N LEU A 412 -18.51 -0.71 -11.12
CA LEU A 412 -17.40 -0.46 -12.05
C LEU A 412 -16.05 -0.74 -11.39
N MET A 413 -15.86 -0.33 -10.12
CA MET A 413 -14.66 -0.65 -9.36
C MET A 413 -14.56 -2.15 -9.07
N ALA A 414 -15.69 -2.79 -8.75
CA ALA A 414 -15.76 -4.23 -8.51
C ALA A 414 -15.44 -5.05 -9.76
N ALA A 415 -15.77 -4.56 -10.96
CA ALA A 415 -15.45 -5.20 -12.23
C ALA A 415 -13.96 -5.10 -12.62
N GLY A 416 -13.12 -4.48 -11.78
CA GLY A 416 -11.69 -4.35 -12.04
C GLY A 416 -11.32 -3.21 -12.99
N ILE A 417 -12.26 -2.32 -13.29
CA ILE A 417 -12.03 -1.11 -14.07
C ILE A 417 -11.38 -0.07 -13.15
N ALA A 418 -10.33 -0.52 -12.44
CA ALA A 418 -9.76 0.18 -11.29
C ALA A 418 -8.83 1.35 -11.65
N ASN A 419 -8.48 1.51 -12.92
CA ASN A 419 -7.53 2.58 -13.33
C ASN A 419 -8.13 3.98 -13.30
N PHE A 420 -9.35 4.13 -12.83
CA PHE A 420 -10.07 5.39 -12.75
C PHE A 420 -9.50 6.42 -11.80
N TRP A 421 -8.90 5.98 -10.71
CA TRP A 421 -8.25 6.88 -9.78
C TRP A 421 -7.00 7.50 -10.35
N GLN A 422 -6.37 6.81 -11.32
CA GLN A 422 -5.07 7.20 -11.80
C GLN A 422 -5.19 8.26 -12.87
N TYR A 423 -4.43 9.30 -12.72
CA TYR A 423 -4.10 10.22 -13.79
C TYR A 423 -3.06 9.51 -14.66
N THR A 424 -3.52 8.88 -15.73
CA THR A 424 -2.69 7.94 -16.54
C THR A 424 -1.58 8.63 -17.32
N GLN A 425 -1.51 9.97 -17.29
CA GLN A 425 -0.66 10.77 -18.18
C GLN A 425 0.38 11.62 -17.47
N VAL A 426 0.89 11.15 -16.31
CA VAL A 426 1.90 11.93 -15.57
C VAL A 426 3.15 12.16 -16.42
N THR A 427 3.58 11.17 -17.19
CA THR A 427 4.73 11.31 -18.09
C THR A 427 4.46 12.32 -19.20
N GLU A 428 3.27 12.28 -19.81
CA GLU A 428 2.84 13.24 -20.82
C GLU A 428 2.67 14.65 -20.23
N MET A 429 2.17 14.77 -19.00
CA MET A 429 2.12 16.04 -18.28
C MET A 429 3.51 16.66 -18.18
N ALA A 430 4.50 15.85 -17.81
CA ALA A 430 5.88 16.29 -17.67
C ALA A 430 6.55 16.67 -19.00
N THR A 431 6.14 16.07 -20.15
CA THR A 431 6.90 16.19 -21.41
C THR A 431 6.21 17.03 -22.48
N GLN A 432 4.88 17.11 -22.51
CA GLN A 432 4.15 17.65 -23.66
C GLN A 432 3.71 19.11 -23.51
N GLY A 433 3.99 19.75 -22.37
CA GLY A 433 3.63 21.16 -22.14
C GLY A 433 2.12 21.44 -22.17
N LYS A 434 1.27 20.42 -21.94
CA LYS A 434 -0.18 20.57 -21.85
C LYS A 434 -0.58 21.30 -20.58
N THR A 435 -1.66 22.07 -20.64
CA THR A 435 -2.28 22.67 -19.46
C THR A 435 -3.10 21.63 -18.70
N ALA A 436 -3.38 21.89 -17.42
CA ALA A 436 -4.24 21.03 -16.61
C ALA A 436 -5.63 20.85 -17.24
N ALA A 437 -6.23 21.90 -17.73
CA ALA A 437 -7.52 21.84 -18.44
C ALA A 437 -7.48 20.88 -19.64
N GLN A 438 -6.41 20.90 -20.44
CA GLN A 438 -6.25 19.99 -21.59
C GLN A 438 -6.10 18.53 -21.14
N ILE A 439 -5.44 18.27 -20.02
CA ILE A 439 -5.24 16.94 -19.47
C ILE A 439 -6.56 16.40 -18.92
N ILE A 440 -7.28 17.20 -18.13
CA ILE A 440 -8.58 16.81 -17.58
C ILE A 440 -9.62 16.60 -18.70
N GLU A 441 -9.63 17.44 -19.74
CA GLU A 441 -10.49 17.23 -20.90
C GLU A 441 -10.18 15.93 -21.64
N TYR A 442 -8.91 15.60 -21.80
CA TYR A 442 -8.49 14.35 -22.44
C TYR A 442 -8.93 13.13 -21.61
N ASP A 443 -8.68 13.13 -20.30
CA ASP A 443 -9.12 12.05 -19.41
C ASP A 443 -10.63 11.87 -19.43
N TYR A 444 -11.38 12.99 -19.35
CA TYR A 444 -12.83 12.98 -19.43
C TYR A 444 -13.36 12.37 -20.75
N ASN A 445 -12.76 12.75 -21.87
CA ASN A 445 -13.18 12.25 -23.18
C ASN A 445 -12.91 10.76 -23.35
N ASN A 446 -11.81 10.23 -22.79
CA ASN A 446 -11.53 8.80 -22.74
C ASN A 446 -12.57 8.07 -21.90
N VAL A 447 -12.89 8.61 -20.72
CA VAL A 447 -13.93 8.04 -19.85
C VAL A 447 -15.30 8.03 -20.55
N VAL A 448 -15.70 9.12 -21.20
CA VAL A 448 -16.96 9.20 -21.96
C VAL A 448 -17.01 8.14 -23.06
N LYS A 449 -15.92 7.97 -23.80
CA LYS A 449 -15.82 6.98 -24.89
C LYS A 449 -16.04 5.56 -24.39
N ASP A 450 -15.45 5.24 -23.23
CA ASP A 450 -15.45 3.87 -22.74
C ASP A 450 -16.61 3.57 -21.77
N TRP A 451 -17.33 4.61 -21.32
CA TRP A 451 -18.37 4.53 -20.28
C TRP A 451 -19.49 3.53 -20.60
N SER A 452 -19.98 3.51 -21.82
CA SER A 452 -21.03 2.59 -22.23
C SER A 452 -20.55 1.14 -22.23
N TYR A 453 -19.30 0.91 -22.66
CA TYR A 453 -18.67 -0.40 -22.60
C TYR A 453 -18.49 -0.87 -21.15
N TRP A 454 -17.99 0.00 -20.30
CA TRP A 454 -17.80 -0.35 -18.88
C TRP A 454 -19.08 -0.76 -18.19
N ASN A 455 -20.19 -0.07 -18.47
CA ASN A 455 -21.51 -0.44 -17.92
C ASN A 455 -22.04 -1.80 -18.44
N THR A 456 -21.44 -2.37 -19.48
CA THR A 456 -21.78 -3.74 -19.93
C THR A 456 -21.00 -4.83 -19.16
N GLN A 457 -20.01 -4.43 -18.35
CA GLN A 457 -19.15 -5.34 -17.59
C GLN A 457 -19.64 -5.61 -16.15
N ILE A 458 -20.74 -4.97 -15.73
CA ILE A 458 -21.34 -5.04 -14.39
C ILE A 458 -22.68 -5.79 -14.36
#